data_2333e6ededb02df1654659197ba0c3f5
#
_entry.id   2333e6ededb02df1654659197ba0c3f5
#
_cell.length_a   1.000
_cell.length_b   1.000
_cell.length_c   1.000
_cell.angle_alpha   90.00
_cell.angle_beta   90.00
_cell.angle_gamma   90.00
#
_symmetry.space_group_name_H-M   'P 1'
#
loop_
_entity.id
_entity.type
_entity.pdbx_description
1 polymer ?
#
loop_
_entity_poly.entity_id
_entity_poly.type
_entity_poly.pdbx_seq_one_letter_code
_entity_poly.pdbx_strand_id
1 'polypeptide(L)'
;MQVISFKDTVMYKRGFWLSAAALVAAVAAPSVVDKSIFNQPVVHIIPICILIGFWVYFLQKGRFFTIADEVVDCGDHLKVRRARAEIEIPFSSISAAEVSTVYRMHRITVHLREQTKIGKRVDFWPQASLWGNLFAVQQVAIGLADRAKRAIGNHV
;
A
#
# COMPACT_ATOMS: atom_id res chain seq x y z
N MET A 1 -13.18 -3.49 18.81
CA MET A 1 -12.01 -3.76 17.96
C MET A 1 -12.50 -3.98 16.53
N GLN A 2 -12.14 -3.11 15.61
CA GLN A 2 -12.64 -3.15 14.23
C GLN A 2 -11.46 -3.09 13.26
N VAL A 3 -11.38 -4.06 12.33
CA VAL A 3 -10.41 -4.00 11.23
C VAL A 3 -10.86 -2.94 10.24
N ILE A 4 -10.07 -1.89 10.05
CA ILE A 4 -10.38 -0.78 9.13
C ILE A 4 -9.59 -0.86 7.82
N SER A 5 -8.51 -1.66 7.80
CA SER A 5 -7.73 -1.90 6.58
C SER A 5 -8.26 -3.09 5.79
N PHE A 6 -7.89 -3.11 4.52
CA PHE A 6 -8.19 -4.22 3.63
C PHE A 6 -7.38 -5.46 4.01
N LYS A 7 -8.05 -6.57 4.33
CA LYS A 7 -7.42 -7.83 4.79
C LYS A 7 -6.45 -8.44 3.78
N ASP A 8 -6.69 -8.23 2.49
CA ASP A 8 -5.93 -8.90 1.43
C ASP A 8 -4.74 -8.09 0.91
N THR A 9 -4.32 -7.03 1.63
CA THR A 9 -3.13 -6.23 1.23
C THR A 9 -1.89 -7.12 1.03
N VAL A 10 -1.71 -8.13 1.88
CA VAL A 10 -0.62 -9.11 1.78
C VAL A 10 -0.77 -9.96 0.50
N MET A 11 -1.98 -10.37 0.17
CA MET A 11 -2.27 -11.15 -1.03
C MET A 11 -2.00 -10.34 -2.30
N TYR A 12 -2.36 -9.05 -2.33
CA TYR A 12 -2.03 -8.15 -3.44
C TYR A 12 -0.51 -7.97 -3.60
N LYS A 13 0.23 -7.81 -2.49
CA LYS A 13 1.69 -7.73 -2.53
C LYS A 13 2.33 -9.03 -3.08
N ARG A 14 1.81 -10.19 -2.69
CA ARG A 14 2.27 -11.49 -3.22
C ARG A 14 1.87 -11.69 -4.67
N GLY A 15 0.63 -11.37 -5.04
CA GLY A 15 0.14 -11.45 -6.41
C GLY A 15 0.95 -10.60 -7.38
N PHE A 16 1.41 -9.43 -6.92
CA PHE A 16 2.31 -8.59 -7.66
C PHE A 16 3.62 -9.31 -8.03
N TRP A 17 4.29 -9.96 -7.08
CA TRP A 17 5.52 -10.70 -7.34
C TRP A 17 5.29 -11.92 -8.24
N LEU A 18 4.18 -12.62 -8.07
CA LEU A 18 3.81 -13.75 -8.92
C LEU A 18 3.56 -13.30 -10.36
N SER A 19 2.88 -12.18 -10.57
CA SER A 19 2.66 -11.63 -11.91
C SER A 19 3.96 -11.16 -12.56
N ALA A 20 4.89 -10.58 -11.79
CA ALA A 20 6.22 -10.22 -12.28
C ALA A 20 7.00 -11.45 -12.72
N ALA A 21 7.01 -12.51 -11.91
CA ALA A 21 7.70 -13.75 -12.22
C ALA A 21 7.09 -14.44 -13.48
N ALA A 22 5.75 -14.49 -13.55
CA ALA A 22 5.05 -15.06 -14.72
C ALA A 22 5.38 -14.28 -16.00
N LEU A 23 5.50 -12.98 -15.91
CA LEU A 23 5.81 -12.11 -17.03
C LEU A 23 7.25 -12.32 -17.53
N VAL A 24 8.22 -12.40 -16.59
CA VAL A 24 9.62 -12.74 -16.92
C VAL A 24 9.69 -14.12 -17.58
N ALA A 25 8.96 -15.11 -17.05
CA ALA A 25 8.90 -16.45 -17.63
C ALA A 25 8.29 -16.43 -19.04
N ALA A 26 7.22 -15.68 -19.28
CA ALA A 26 6.58 -15.55 -20.58
C ALA A 26 7.49 -14.91 -21.65
N VAL A 27 8.35 -13.96 -21.23
CA VAL A 27 9.33 -13.33 -22.13
C VAL A 27 10.52 -14.27 -22.40
N ALA A 28 10.91 -15.07 -21.39
CA ALA A 28 12.03 -16.01 -21.52
C ALA A 28 11.66 -17.31 -22.27
N ALA A 29 10.40 -17.76 -22.18
CA ALA A 29 9.96 -19.02 -22.76
C ALA A 29 10.21 -19.16 -24.27
N PRO A 30 9.92 -18.17 -25.14
CA PRO A 30 10.19 -18.25 -26.56
C PRO A 30 11.67 -18.47 -26.87
N SER A 31 12.56 -17.87 -26.09
CA SER A 31 14.01 -18.00 -26.30
C SER A 31 14.56 -19.39 -25.95
N VAL A 32 13.84 -20.16 -25.15
CA VAL A 32 14.19 -21.55 -24.81
C VAL A 32 13.73 -22.51 -25.94
N VAL A 33 12.61 -22.17 -26.61
CA VAL A 33 11.98 -23.03 -27.63
C VAL A 33 12.62 -22.84 -29.00
N ASP A 34 12.98 -21.63 -29.38
CA ASP A 34 13.55 -21.31 -30.67
C ASP A 34 14.80 -20.45 -30.60
N LYS A 35 15.97 -21.07 -30.76
CA LYS A 35 17.28 -20.41 -30.73
C LYS A 35 17.48 -19.42 -31.89
N SER A 36 16.71 -19.51 -32.97
CA SER A 36 16.80 -18.62 -34.13
C SER A 36 16.33 -17.19 -33.77
N ILE A 37 15.46 -17.05 -32.79
CA ILE A 37 14.95 -15.78 -32.31
C ILE A 37 16.04 -14.97 -31.57
N PHE A 38 17.07 -15.63 -31.04
CA PHE A 38 18.23 -14.97 -30.41
C PHE A 38 19.08 -14.14 -31.38
N ASN A 39 18.99 -14.38 -32.69
CA ASN A 39 19.73 -13.59 -33.66
C ASN A 39 19.22 -12.17 -33.87
N GLN A 40 18.09 -11.80 -33.23
CA GLN A 40 17.57 -10.44 -33.23
C GLN A 40 17.36 -9.93 -31.77
N PRO A 41 18.45 -9.60 -31.04
CA PRO A 41 18.35 -9.22 -29.63
C PRO A 41 17.45 -8.00 -29.38
N VAL A 42 17.32 -7.12 -30.36
CA VAL A 42 16.53 -5.88 -30.25
C VAL A 42 15.03 -6.19 -30.03
N VAL A 43 14.52 -7.26 -30.65
CA VAL A 43 13.09 -7.62 -30.57
C VAL A 43 12.69 -8.06 -29.15
N HIS A 44 13.63 -8.58 -28.37
CA HIS A 44 13.38 -9.05 -27.01
C HIS A 44 13.78 -8.02 -25.93
N ILE A 45 14.86 -7.28 -26.17
CA ILE A 45 15.37 -6.32 -25.20
C ILE A 45 14.40 -5.15 -25.00
N ILE A 46 13.82 -4.62 -26.09
CA ILE A 46 12.90 -3.47 -26.01
C ILE A 46 11.66 -3.78 -25.15
N PRO A 47 10.88 -4.85 -25.37
CA PRO A 47 9.74 -5.16 -24.53
C PRO A 47 10.13 -5.38 -23.06
N ILE A 48 11.26 -6.04 -22.81
CA ILE A 48 11.76 -6.26 -21.44
C ILE A 48 12.08 -4.93 -20.76
N CYS A 49 12.77 -4.01 -21.42
CA CYS A 49 13.09 -2.69 -20.88
C CYS A 49 11.83 -1.87 -20.60
N ILE A 50 10.86 -1.87 -21.52
CA ILE A 50 9.56 -1.19 -21.33
C ILE A 50 8.85 -1.79 -20.12
N LEU A 51 8.84 -3.09 -19.99
CA LEU A 51 8.21 -3.80 -18.91
C LEU A 51 8.85 -3.47 -17.55
N ILE A 52 10.18 -3.53 -17.47
CA ILE A 52 10.94 -3.17 -16.27
C ILE A 52 10.69 -1.69 -15.93
N GLY A 53 10.74 -0.80 -16.91
CA GLY A 53 10.45 0.63 -16.72
C GLY A 53 9.04 0.86 -16.18
N PHE A 54 8.04 0.18 -16.73
CA PHE A 54 6.66 0.23 -16.24
C PHE A 54 6.55 -0.26 -14.79
N TRP A 55 7.21 -1.35 -14.45
CA TRP A 55 7.22 -1.93 -13.10
C TRP A 55 7.89 -1.01 -12.09
N VAL A 56 9.07 -0.47 -12.43
CA VAL A 56 9.77 0.48 -11.57
C VAL A 56 8.92 1.74 -11.35
N TYR A 57 8.33 2.29 -12.41
CA TYR A 57 7.43 3.44 -12.32
C TYR A 57 6.23 3.16 -11.41
N PHE A 58 5.60 2.00 -11.58
CA PHE A 58 4.44 1.61 -10.78
C PHE A 58 4.79 1.45 -9.29
N LEU A 59 5.94 0.83 -9.00
CA LEU A 59 6.44 0.66 -7.65
C LEU A 59 6.75 1.98 -6.96
N GLN A 60 7.43 2.89 -7.67
CA GLN A 60 7.80 4.21 -7.13
C GLN A 60 6.55 5.07 -6.87
N LYS A 61 5.65 5.18 -7.85
CA LYS A 61 4.47 6.02 -7.75
C LYS A 61 3.44 5.48 -6.77
N GLY A 62 3.26 4.17 -6.71
CA GLY A 62 2.28 3.52 -5.84
C GLY A 62 2.70 3.47 -4.37
N ARG A 63 3.99 3.65 -4.05
CA ARG A 63 4.52 3.41 -2.70
C ARG A 63 4.00 2.11 -2.09
N PHE A 64 3.83 1.11 -2.93
CA PHE A 64 3.10 -0.13 -2.65
C PHE A 64 3.64 -0.88 -1.42
N PHE A 65 4.96 -0.86 -1.25
CA PHE A 65 5.62 -1.56 -0.13
C PHE A 65 5.55 -0.80 1.20
N THR A 66 5.18 0.48 1.17
CA THR A 66 5.04 1.27 2.40
C THR A 66 3.66 1.13 3.04
N ILE A 67 2.71 0.51 2.35
CA ILE A 67 1.35 0.30 2.83
C ILE A 67 1.34 -0.72 3.96
N ALA A 68 0.64 -0.41 5.05
CA ALA A 68 0.43 -1.32 6.15
C ALA A 68 -0.36 -2.55 5.69
N ASP A 69 0.01 -3.72 6.21
CA ASP A 69 -0.66 -4.97 5.87
C ASP A 69 -2.01 -5.08 6.58
N GLU A 70 -2.07 -4.55 7.80
CA GLU A 70 -3.29 -4.56 8.60
C GLU A 70 -3.31 -3.34 9.52
N VAL A 71 -4.47 -2.70 9.63
CA VAL A 71 -4.74 -1.63 10.59
C VAL A 71 -6.04 -1.95 11.29
N VAL A 72 -5.97 -2.04 12.60
CA VAL A 72 -7.10 -2.36 13.48
C VAL A 72 -7.34 -1.19 14.41
N ASP A 73 -8.58 -0.77 14.49
CA ASP A 73 -9.04 0.23 15.45
C ASP A 73 -9.41 -0.47 16.75
N CYS A 74 -8.69 -0.18 17.81
CA CYS A 74 -8.92 -0.72 19.15
C CYS A 74 -9.73 0.21 20.05
N GLY A 75 -10.13 1.40 19.56
CA GLY A 75 -10.94 2.38 20.27
C GLY A 75 -10.10 3.52 20.85
N ASP A 76 -9.01 3.24 21.52
CA ASP A 76 -8.07 4.17 22.16
C ASP A 76 -6.75 4.32 21.39
N HIS A 77 -6.41 3.31 20.57
CA HIS A 77 -5.21 3.29 19.73
C HIS A 77 -5.47 2.58 18.41
N LEU A 78 -4.57 2.80 17.44
CA LEU A 78 -4.49 2.01 16.20
C LEU A 78 -3.41 0.95 16.35
N LYS A 79 -3.76 -0.30 16.11
CA LYS A 79 -2.81 -1.39 15.98
C LYS A 79 -2.45 -1.55 14.51
N VAL A 80 -1.19 -1.33 14.18
CA VAL A 80 -0.70 -1.34 12.80
C VAL A 80 0.33 -2.44 12.62
N ARG A 81 0.09 -3.30 11.62
CA ARG A 81 1.03 -4.35 11.21
C ARG A 81 1.58 -4.04 9.82
N ARG A 82 2.91 -4.09 9.70
CA ARG A 82 3.60 -3.94 8.43
C ARG A 82 4.76 -4.93 8.35
N ALA A 83 4.67 -5.89 7.45
CA ALA A 83 5.58 -7.02 7.33
C ALA A 83 5.69 -7.79 8.66
N ARG A 84 6.84 -7.73 9.34
CA ARG A 84 7.05 -8.37 10.65
C ARG A 84 6.94 -7.40 11.84
N ALA A 85 6.79 -6.11 11.56
CA ALA A 85 6.65 -5.10 12.60
C ALA A 85 5.17 -4.89 12.93
N GLU A 86 4.87 -4.93 14.22
CA GLU A 86 3.57 -4.58 14.79
C GLU A 86 3.80 -3.48 15.80
N ILE A 87 2.99 -2.42 15.74
CA ILE A 87 3.06 -1.29 16.65
C ILE A 87 1.65 -0.84 17.02
N GLU A 88 1.54 -0.29 18.22
CA GLU A 88 0.37 0.38 18.72
C GLU A 88 0.61 1.89 18.66
N ILE A 89 -0.33 2.61 18.06
CA ILE A 89 -0.26 4.04 17.84
C ILE A 89 -1.42 4.69 18.60
N PRO A 90 -1.19 5.33 19.73
CA PRO A 90 -2.24 6.06 20.44
C PRO A 90 -2.76 7.21 19.57
N PHE A 91 -4.06 7.52 19.65
CA PHE A 91 -4.64 8.60 18.87
C PHE A 91 -4.02 9.96 19.15
N SER A 92 -3.49 10.19 20.37
CA SER A 92 -2.76 11.40 20.72
C SER A 92 -1.49 11.63 19.90
N SER A 93 -0.87 10.56 19.38
CA SER A 93 0.31 10.62 18.52
C SER A 93 -0.02 10.92 17.05
N ILE A 94 -1.29 10.94 16.67
CA ILE A 94 -1.73 11.27 15.32
C ILE A 94 -1.81 12.77 15.16
N SER A 95 -1.18 13.31 14.11
CA SER A 95 -1.24 14.74 13.77
C SER A 95 -2.31 15.03 12.72
N ALA A 96 -2.47 14.17 11.72
CA ALA A 96 -3.45 14.31 10.65
C ALA A 96 -3.79 12.95 10.02
N ALA A 97 -4.96 12.87 9.41
CA ALA A 97 -5.36 11.76 8.55
C ALA A 97 -5.86 12.34 7.21
N GLU A 98 -5.29 11.88 6.12
CA GLU A 98 -5.56 12.38 4.78
C GLU A 98 -5.99 11.25 3.85
N VAL A 99 -6.85 11.57 2.89
CA VAL A 99 -7.24 10.64 1.82
C VAL A 99 -6.54 11.02 0.54
N SER A 100 -5.87 10.06 -0.08
CA SER A 100 -5.28 10.22 -1.41
C SER A 100 -5.79 9.13 -2.35
N THR A 101 -5.95 9.48 -3.62
CA THR A 101 -6.36 8.53 -4.66
C THR A 101 -5.17 8.16 -5.52
N VAL A 102 -4.89 6.85 -5.61
CA VAL A 102 -3.83 6.30 -6.45
C VAL A 102 -4.42 5.16 -7.28
N TYR A 103 -4.44 5.32 -8.61
CA TYR A 103 -4.98 4.31 -9.54
C TYR A 103 -6.41 3.83 -9.21
N ARG A 104 -7.33 4.77 -8.95
CA ARG A 104 -8.73 4.50 -8.54
C ARG A 104 -8.88 3.86 -7.16
N MET A 105 -7.80 3.57 -6.47
CA MET A 105 -7.84 3.11 -5.09
C MET A 105 -7.66 4.29 -4.14
N HIS A 106 -8.53 4.38 -3.16
CA HIS A 106 -8.43 5.40 -2.12
C HIS A 106 -7.54 4.88 -1.00
N ARG A 107 -6.53 5.68 -0.64
CA ARG A 107 -5.58 5.38 0.41
C ARG A 107 -5.74 6.39 1.54
N ILE A 108 -5.73 5.92 2.76
CA ILE A 108 -5.64 6.79 3.95
C ILE A 108 -4.17 6.85 4.36
N THR A 109 -3.69 8.07 4.55
CA THR A 109 -2.36 8.37 5.10
C THR A 109 -2.56 8.99 6.48
N VAL A 110 -2.07 8.32 7.50
CA VAL A 110 -2.04 8.83 8.88
C VAL A 110 -0.66 9.39 9.16
N HIS A 111 -0.58 10.67 9.49
CA HIS A 111 0.64 11.34 9.88
C HIS A 111 0.83 11.28 11.39
N LEU A 112 2.03 10.93 11.84
CA LEU A 112 2.38 10.82 13.25
C LEU A 112 3.22 12.02 13.67
N ARG A 113 3.03 12.45 14.92
CA ARG A 113 3.82 13.52 15.54
C ARG A 113 5.26 13.09 15.74
N GLU A 114 5.46 11.85 16.15
CA GLU A 114 6.76 11.27 16.44
C GLU A 114 7.13 10.17 15.42
N GLN A 115 8.41 9.93 15.30
CA GLN A 115 8.93 8.85 14.46
C GLN A 115 8.77 7.52 15.19
N THR A 116 8.12 6.56 14.53
CA THR A 116 7.95 5.19 15.02
C THR A 116 8.85 4.22 14.25
N LYS A 117 8.86 2.95 14.67
CA LYS A 117 9.58 1.87 13.95
C LYS A 117 9.15 1.70 12.49
N ILE A 118 7.94 2.12 12.15
CA ILE A 118 7.42 2.07 10.78
C ILE A 118 7.46 3.42 10.06
N GLY A 119 8.02 4.46 10.71
CA GLY A 119 8.20 5.82 10.17
C GLY A 119 7.27 6.85 10.79
N LYS A 120 7.26 8.06 10.22
CA LYS A 120 6.36 9.17 10.60
C LYS A 120 4.99 9.10 9.95
N ARG A 121 4.77 8.11 9.08
CA ARG A 121 3.56 8.02 8.27
C ARG A 121 3.15 6.57 8.11
N VAL A 122 1.85 6.33 8.24
CA VAL A 122 1.21 5.04 8.00
C VAL A 122 0.24 5.20 6.84
N ASP A 123 0.52 4.50 5.77
CA ASP A 123 -0.35 4.42 4.60
C ASP A 123 -1.11 3.09 4.67
N PHE A 124 -2.42 3.10 4.42
CA PHE A 124 -3.20 1.87 4.30
C PHE A 124 -4.39 2.01 3.36
N TRP A 125 -4.84 0.91 2.82
CA TRP A 125 -6.07 0.84 2.06
C TRP A 125 -7.23 0.49 2.98
N PRO A 126 -8.24 1.36 3.13
CA PRO A 126 -9.43 1.04 3.90
C PRO A 126 -10.26 -0.01 3.20
N GLN A 127 -11.01 -0.80 3.97
CA GLN A 127 -11.87 -1.86 3.44
C GLN A 127 -12.88 -1.35 2.40
N ALA A 128 -13.35 -0.11 2.55
CA ALA A 128 -14.26 0.55 1.60
C ALA A 128 -13.61 0.97 0.27
N SER A 129 -12.27 0.94 0.15
CA SER A 129 -11.53 1.44 -1.01
C SER A 129 -11.76 0.63 -2.29
N LEU A 130 -11.99 -0.67 -2.18
CA LEU A 130 -12.11 -1.58 -3.33
C LEU A 130 -13.31 -1.32 -4.23
N TRP A 131 -14.35 -0.74 -3.69
CA TRP A 131 -15.60 -0.49 -4.43
C TRP A 131 -15.75 0.96 -4.86
N GLY A 132 -14.66 1.74 -4.79
CA GLY A 132 -14.64 3.13 -5.25
C GLY A 132 -15.50 4.10 -4.45
N ASN A 133 -15.94 3.71 -3.26
CA ASN A 133 -16.76 4.58 -2.41
C ASN A 133 -15.87 5.59 -1.64
N LEU A 134 -15.52 6.68 -2.33
CA LEU A 134 -14.72 7.78 -1.77
C LEU A 134 -15.36 8.34 -0.49
N PHE A 135 -16.70 8.44 -0.44
CA PHE A 135 -17.39 8.99 0.71
C PHE A 135 -17.17 8.14 1.97
N ALA A 136 -17.29 6.82 1.87
CA ALA A 136 -17.03 5.92 2.99
C ALA A 136 -15.57 6.01 3.46
N VAL A 137 -14.62 6.14 2.55
CA VAL A 137 -13.19 6.32 2.88
C VAL A 137 -12.95 7.65 3.58
N GLN A 138 -13.58 8.73 3.12
CA GLN A 138 -13.50 10.04 3.78
C GLN A 138 -14.07 9.99 5.20
N GLN A 139 -15.18 9.31 5.43
CA GLN A 139 -15.76 9.14 6.77
C GLN A 139 -14.80 8.44 7.73
N VAL A 140 -14.10 7.41 7.27
CA VAL A 140 -13.06 6.74 8.08
C VAL A 140 -11.93 7.72 8.44
N ALA A 141 -11.42 8.48 7.47
CA ALA A 141 -10.35 9.44 7.71
C ALA A 141 -10.77 10.58 8.66
N ILE A 142 -11.97 11.13 8.49
CA ILE A 142 -12.55 12.14 9.38
C ILE A 142 -12.70 11.57 10.79
N GLY A 143 -13.24 10.37 10.93
CA GLY A 143 -13.38 9.70 12.23
C GLY A 143 -12.05 9.52 12.96
N LEU A 144 -10.98 9.17 12.24
CA LEU A 144 -9.63 9.07 12.81
C LEU A 144 -9.10 10.44 13.26
N ALA A 145 -9.26 11.47 12.42
CA ALA A 145 -8.83 12.83 12.73
C ALA A 145 -9.56 13.41 13.96
N ASP A 146 -10.87 13.17 14.06
CA ASP A 146 -11.69 13.65 15.19
C ASP A 146 -11.34 12.96 16.50
N ARG A 147 -11.02 11.67 16.48
CA ARG A 147 -10.53 10.95 17.66
C ARG A 147 -9.14 11.44 18.07
N ALA A 148 -8.27 11.71 17.13
CA ALA A 148 -6.95 12.28 17.40
C ALA A 148 -7.09 13.65 18.10
N LYS A 149 -7.98 14.53 17.62
CA LYS A 149 -8.25 15.83 18.26
C LYS A 149 -8.79 15.68 19.69
N ARG A 150 -9.75 14.78 19.91
CA ARG A 150 -10.32 14.52 21.24
C ARG A 150 -9.28 13.95 22.20
N ALA A 151 -8.42 13.04 21.74
CA ALA A 151 -7.37 12.48 22.58
C ALA A 151 -6.35 13.53 23.04
N ILE A 152 -6.12 14.59 22.26
CA ILE A 152 -5.25 15.69 22.64
C ILE A 152 -5.95 16.64 23.62
N GLY A 153 -7.24 16.94 23.37
CA GLY A 153 -8.01 17.86 24.22
C GLY A 153 -8.28 17.33 25.64
N ASN A 154 -8.24 16.02 25.85
CA ASN A 154 -8.41 15.39 27.17
C ASN A 154 -7.12 15.37 28.02
N HIS A 155 -5.99 15.85 27.48
CA HIS A 155 -4.70 15.91 28.18
C HIS A 155 -4.30 17.34 28.57
N VAL A 156 -5.19 18.34 28.38
CA VAL A 156 -5.09 19.72 28.83
C VAL A 156 -6.08 19.94 29.99
#